data_c0dfaca54ce7beaf57e429de598ed097
#
_entry.id   c0dfaca54ce7beaf57e429de598ed097
#
_cell.length_a   1.000
_cell.length_b   1.000
_cell.length_c   1.000
_cell.angle_alpha   90.00
_cell.angle_beta   90.00
_cell.angle_gamma   90.00
#
_symmetry.space_group_name_H-M   'P 1'
#
loop_
_entity.id
_entity.type
_entity.pdbx_description
1 polymer ?
#
loop_
_entity_poly.entity_id
_entity_poly.type
_entity_poly.pdbx_seq_one_letter_code
_entity_poly.pdbx_strand_id
1 'polypeptide(L)'
;MKKYLALFLALVMTLALVACGGGSSTPSGGEAAAPAESGTGGGEAAPAETSGGKLKVGVVLVGDENEGYTFAHMDGIRKAAAAVGLSDSDIVWFYNIPESEECYDKCIECVEQGCNLVITNSYGHQTYCQQAAEETPDVEFVAMTGDTALKSGLPNFHNAFNMTFESRYVSGLVAGLKLKEMMDQGLVTDPYIGYVGAYPYAEVVSGYTGFFLGIKSIVPDAHMDVQYTNSWFDIQGEGKAAEALMARGCCIIGQHADSTGAPKAIQTAKDNGKAVYSVGYNIDMLAAAPTAALTSSTNDWSVFYTEAFQTMLDGGKLPTDWSKGYEAGAVAITALGPEVAPGTKEAVDAAEAAIKAGTLHVFDTSTFTVGGAPVTSAFTFDSDGDWNNDTNEGIVDGYYHESEYISAPSFSLRIDGITELNNG
;
A
#
# COMPACT_ATOMS: atom_id res chain seq x y z
N MET A 1 -23.86 28.24 -36.57
CA MET A 1 -25.03 29.06 -36.26
C MET A 1 -25.22 29.02 -34.75
N LYS A 2 -24.82 30.12 -34.11
CA LYS A 2 -25.58 30.96 -33.19
C LYS A 2 -26.04 30.22 -31.93
N LYS A 3 -25.36 30.41 -30.74
CA LYS A 3 -25.54 31.52 -29.78
C LYS A 3 -26.85 31.40 -29.00
N TYR A 4 -26.74 31.32 -27.68
CA TYR A 4 -27.24 32.17 -26.63
C TYR A 4 -26.89 31.51 -25.29
N LEU A 5 -26.03 31.98 -24.46
CA LEU A 5 -25.82 33.23 -23.69
C LEU A 5 -26.84 33.45 -22.58
N ALA A 6 -26.34 33.33 -21.36
CA ALA A 6 -26.34 34.29 -20.25
C ALA A 6 -27.58 34.45 -19.33
N LEU A 7 -27.25 34.44 -18.05
CA LEU A 7 -27.51 35.45 -17.03
C LEU A 7 -28.89 35.47 -16.33
N PHE A 8 -28.83 35.37 -14.99
CA PHE A 8 -29.41 36.24 -13.98
C PHE A 8 -28.95 35.71 -12.61
N LEU A 9 -28.08 36.27 -11.90
CA LEU A 9 -27.80 37.53 -11.17
C LEU A 9 -28.92 37.98 -10.21
N ALA A 10 -28.56 37.87 -8.94
CA ALA A 10 -28.61 38.87 -7.87
C ALA A 10 -29.92 39.19 -7.13
N LEU A 11 -29.68 39.31 -5.85
CA LEU A 11 -30.15 40.30 -4.90
C LEU A 11 -31.52 40.06 -4.24
N VAL A 12 -31.57 40.00 -2.89
CA VAL A 12 -31.86 41.13 -2.03
C VAL A 12 -31.58 40.81 -0.55
N MET A 13 -30.76 41.64 0.06
CA MET A 13 -30.71 41.88 1.51
C MET A 13 -32.00 42.60 1.96
N THR A 14 -32.46 42.34 3.19
CA THR A 14 -32.93 43.42 4.06
C THR A 14 -32.91 43.05 5.54
N LEU A 15 -32.33 43.96 6.30
CA LEU A 15 -32.31 44.08 7.76
C LEU A 15 -33.71 44.27 8.36
N ALA A 16 -33.88 43.85 9.61
CA ALA A 16 -34.68 44.63 10.57
C ALA A 16 -34.17 44.34 12.01
N LEU A 17 -33.60 45.37 12.59
CA LEU A 17 -33.39 45.59 14.04
C LEU A 17 -34.68 46.14 14.68
N VAL A 18 -34.98 45.72 15.93
CA VAL A 18 -35.61 46.51 17.03
C VAL A 18 -35.40 45.68 18.30
N ALA A 19 -34.68 46.00 19.31
CA ALA A 19 -34.45 47.08 20.28
C ALA A 19 -35.47 47.13 21.42
N CYS A 20 -34.87 47.28 22.63
CA CYS A 20 -35.41 47.81 23.90
C CYS A 20 -36.09 46.82 24.84
N GLY A 21 -35.78 46.76 26.09
CA GLY A 21 -35.18 47.55 27.17
C GLY A 21 -35.35 46.79 28.46
N GLY A 22 -34.55 46.83 29.48
CA GLY A 22 -34.20 47.93 30.31
C GLY A 22 -34.53 47.56 31.77
N GLY A 23 -33.57 47.72 32.72
CA GLY A 23 -33.86 47.58 34.12
C GLY A 23 -32.65 47.35 35.00
N SER A 24 -32.08 48.45 35.48
CA SER A 24 -30.99 48.56 36.44
C SER A 24 -31.36 48.11 37.86
N SER A 25 -30.38 47.62 38.61
CA SER A 25 -30.04 48.17 39.92
C SER A 25 -28.83 47.43 40.55
N THR A 26 -27.77 48.17 40.76
CA THR A 26 -26.74 48.01 41.81
C THR A 26 -27.18 48.87 43.00
N PRO A 27 -26.55 48.85 44.22
CA PRO A 27 -25.16 48.50 44.54
C PRO A 27 -24.91 47.92 45.99
N SER A 28 -23.62 47.89 46.32
CA SER A 28 -23.02 47.95 47.71
C SER A 28 -22.61 46.59 48.29
N GLY A 29 -21.43 46.36 48.80
CA GLY A 29 -20.28 47.13 49.19
C GLY A 29 -19.47 46.34 50.18
N GLY A 30 -18.13 46.56 50.21
CA GLY A 30 -17.24 46.32 51.32
C GLY A 30 -16.78 44.88 51.51
N GLU A 31 -15.56 44.53 51.84
CA GLU A 31 -14.35 45.21 52.36
C GLU A 31 -13.20 44.20 52.32
N ALA A 32 -12.00 44.69 52.26
CA ALA A 32 -10.73 43.99 52.14
C ALA A 32 -10.31 43.20 53.39
N ALA A 33 -9.53 42.16 53.16
CA ALA A 33 -8.35 41.86 53.96
C ALA A 33 -7.48 40.76 53.32
N ALA A 34 -6.21 41.06 53.10
CA ALA A 34 -5.09 40.12 52.96
C ALA A 34 -4.34 40.10 54.33
N PRO A 35 -3.22 39.36 54.49
CA PRO A 35 -2.67 38.12 53.90
C PRO A 35 -2.22 37.12 54.99
N ALA A 36 -1.83 35.89 54.60
CA ALA A 36 -0.78 35.09 55.25
C ALA A 36 -0.73 33.69 54.57
N GLU A 37 0.35 33.33 54.15
CA GLU A 37 1.56 32.58 54.47
C GLU A 37 1.69 31.28 53.69
N SER A 38 2.88 31.16 53.16
CA SER A 38 3.56 30.03 52.53
C SER A 38 3.27 28.65 53.13
N GLY A 39 3.01 27.71 52.23
CA GLY A 39 3.09 26.28 52.46
C GLY A 39 3.65 25.61 51.21
N THR A 40 4.98 25.36 51.21
CA THR A 40 5.66 24.47 50.26
C THR A 40 5.17 23.05 50.50
N GLY A 41 4.43 22.52 49.56
CA GLY A 41 4.11 21.11 49.47
C GLY A 41 4.39 20.65 48.05
N GLY A 42 5.56 20.06 47.80
CA GLY A 42 5.86 19.33 46.60
C GLY A 42 4.91 18.13 46.47
N GLY A 43 3.93 18.27 45.66
CA GLY A 43 3.14 17.15 45.17
C GLY A 43 3.81 16.65 43.90
N GLU A 44 4.57 15.57 44.06
CA GLU A 44 4.99 14.69 42.99
C GLU A 44 3.72 14.29 42.24
N ALA A 45 3.60 14.75 40.99
CA ALA A 45 2.53 14.30 40.09
C ALA A 45 2.71 12.79 39.92
N ALA A 46 1.77 12.02 40.45
CA ALA A 46 1.68 10.61 40.13
C ALA A 46 1.67 10.44 38.60
N PRO A 47 2.37 9.43 38.06
CA PRO A 47 2.25 9.10 36.64
C PRO A 47 0.76 8.89 36.35
N ALA A 48 0.27 9.52 35.31
CA ALA A 48 -1.06 9.23 34.80
C ALA A 48 -1.13 7.70 34.60
N GLU A 49 -1.99 7.05 35.36
CA GLU A 49 -2.34 5.66 35.09
C GLU A 49 -2.87 5.65 33.67
N THR A 50 -2.10 5.04 32.74
CA THR A 50 -2.59 4.68 31.43
C THR A 50 -3.77 3.73 31.70
N SER A 51 -4.97 4.22 31.53
CA SER A 51 -6.17 3.39 31.55
C SER A 51 -5.98 2.37 30.42
N GLY A 52 -5.68 1.12 30.77
CA GLY A 52 -5.75 -0.01 29.84
C GLY A 52 -7.20 -0.16 29.37
N GLY A 53 -7.61 0.72 28.46
CA GLY A 53 -8.90 0.65 27.78
C GLY A 53 -8.84 -0.53 26.80
N LYS A 54 -9.93 -1.28 26.74
CA LYS A 54 -10.07 -2.36 25.76
C LYS A 54 -9.81 -1.79 24.36
N LEU A 55 -8.95 -2.42 23.56
CA LEU A 55 -8.70 -2.02 22.17
C LEU A 55 -10.00 -2.15 21.36
N LYS A 56 -10.39 -1.08 20.70
CA LYS A 56 -11.48 -1.04 19.72
C LYS A 56 -10.96 -0.42 18.43
N VAL A 57 -11.10 -1.16 17.35
CA VAL A 57 -10.49 -0.84 16.05
C VAL A 57 -11.56 -0.35 15.08
N GLY A 58 -11.34 0.81 14.47
CA GLY A 58 -12.08 1.29 13.31
C GLY A 58 -11.34 0.90 12.03
N VAL A 59 -12.06 0.42 11.02
CA VAL A 59 -11.48 -0.02 9.74
C VAL A 59 -12.25 0.62 8.59
N VAL A 60 -11.57 1.42 7.79
CA VAL A 60 -12.13 2.14 6.65
C VAL A 60 -11.49 1.58 5.37
N LEU A 61 -12.28 0.87 4.57
CA LEU A 61 -11.84 0.09 3.42
C LEU A 61 -12.32 0.71 2.11
N VAL A 62 -11.43 0.79 1.12
CA VAL A 62 -11.72 1.32 -0.22
C VAL A 62 -12.66 0.42 -1.02
N GLY A 63 -12.63 -0.87 -0.78
CA GLY A 63 -13.46 -1.88 -1.42
C GLY A 63 -14.16 -2.80 -0.41
N ASP A 64 -14.43 -4.03 -0.83
CA ASP A 64 -15.03 -5.09 -0.03
C ASP A 64 -14.34 -6.44 -0.32
N GLU A 65 -14.95 -7.56 0.12
CA GLU A 65 -14.40 -8.92 -0.06
C GLU A 65 -14.27 -9.38 -1.52
N ASN A 66 -14.82 -8.66 -2.49
CA ASN A 66 -14.72 -8.99 -3.90
C ASN A 66 -13.47 -8.43 -4.57
N GLU A 67 -12.79 -7.48 -3.92
CA GLU A 67 -11.52 -6.94 -4.33
C GLU A 67 -10.38 -7.65 -3.58
N GLY A 68 -9.40 -8.18 -4.32
CA GLY A 68 -8.35 -9.02 -3.75
C GLY A 68 -7.48 -8.31 -2.70
N TYR A 69 -7.15 -7.03 -2.92
CA TYR A 69 -6.39 -6.21 -1.98
C TYR A 69 -7.16 -5.97 -0.68
N THR A 70 -8.40 -5.48 -0.77
CA THR A 70 -9.26 -5.26 0.41
C THR A 70 -9.52 -6.57 1.16
N PHE A 71 -9.76 -7.68 0.44
CA PHE A 71 -9.91 -9.00 1.06
C PHE A 71 -8.68 -9.41 1.87
N ALA A 72 -7.47 -9.18 1.34
CA ALA A 72 -6.23 -9.51 2.05
C ALA A 72 -6.08 -8.70 3.36
N HIS A 73 -6.48 -7.42 3.37
CA HIS A 73 -6.53 -6.61 4.59
C HIS A 73 -7.56 -7.13 5.58
N MET A 74 -8.78 -7.44 5.14
CA MET A 74 -9.84 -7.99 6.00
C MET A 74 -9.41 -9.31 6.65
N ASP A 75 -8.81 -10.21 5.87
CA ASP A 75 -8.29 -11.50 6.36
C ASP A 75 -7.17 -11.28 7.38
N GLY A 76 -6.22 -10.38 7.09
CA GLY A 76 -5.13 -10.00 7.99
C GLY A 76 -5.62 -9.44 9.32
N ILE A 77 -6.58 -8.51 9.29
CA ILE A 77 -7.19 -7.92 10.50
C ILE A 77 -7.91 -9.00 11.33
N ARG A 78 -8.69 -9.89 10.70
CA ARG A 78 -9.38 -10.96 11.41
C ARG A 78 -8.43 -11.96 12.05
N LYS A 79 -7.35 -12.34 11.35
CA LYS A 79 -6.29 -13.21 11.89
C LYS A 79 -5.61 -12.56 13.09
N ALA A 80 -5.24 -11.28 12.97
CA ALA A 80 -4.61 -10.52 14.04
C ALA A 80 -5.53 -10.38 15.25
N ALA A 81 -6.81 -10.03 15.05
CA ALA A 81 -7.81 -9.94 16.10
C ALA A 81 -7.94 -11.26 16.87
N ALA A 82 -8.05 -12.37 16.14
CA ALA A 82 -8.11 -13.70 16.74
C ALA A 82 -6.85 -14.04 17.55
N ALA A 83 -5.67 -13.68 17.05
CA ALA A 83 -4.38 -13.93 17.71
C ALA A 83 -4.24 -13.20 19.04
N VAL A 84 -4.77 -11.96 19.15
CA VAL A 84 -4.70 -11.16 20.38
C VAL A 84 -5.98 -11.22 21.24
N GLY A 85 -6.97 -12.04 20.85
CA GLY A 85 -8.19 -12.26 21.64
C GLY A 85 -9.26 -11.16 21.50
N LEU A 86 -9.22 -10.37 20.43
CA LEU A 86 -10.30 -9.47 20.05
C LEU A 86 -11.44 -10.26 19.38
N SER A 87 -12.65 -9.72 19.50
CA SER A 87 -13.87 -10.26 18.89
C SER A 87 -14.40 -9.32 17.81
N ASP A 88 -15.30 -9.79 16.96
CA ASP A 88 -15.94 -8.98 15.93
C ASP A 88 -16.62 -7.71 16.47
N SER A 89 -17.09 -7.74 17.74
CA SER A 89 -17.68 -6.58 18.40
C SER A 89 -16.67 -5.51 18.78
N ASP A 90 -15.38 -5.79 18.70
CA ASP A 90 -14.29 -4.87 18.98
C ASP A 90 -13.81 -4.16 17.71
N ILE A 91 -14.39 -4.49 16.55
CA ILE A 91 -14.02 -3.94 15.24
C ILE A 91 -15.24 -3.28 14.60
N VAL A 92 -15.06 -2.04 14.16
CA VAL A 92 -16.05 -1.28 13.38
C VAL A 92 -15.58 -1.27 11.92
N TRP A 93 -16.42 -1.73 11.02
CA TRP A 93 -16.08 -1.87 9.60
C TRP A 93 -16.86 -0.89 8.73
N PHE A 94 -16.15 -0.16 7.85
CA PHE A 94 -16.71 0.62 6.75
C PHE A 94 -16.13 0.12 5.44
N TYR A 95 -17.01 -0.17 4.47
CA TYR A 95 -16.65 -0.76 3.18
C TYR A 95 -16.99 0.19 2.03
N ASN A 96 -16.26 0.05 0.92
CA ASN A 96 -16.48 0.82 -0.30
C ASN A 96 -16.43 2.34 -0.06
N ILE A 97 -15.52 2.79 0.79
CA ILE A 97 -15.29 4.19 1.10
C ILE A 97 -14.30 4.75 0.06
N PRO A 98 -14.72 5.73 -0.75
CA PRO A 98 -13.84 6.27 -1.78
C PRO A 98 -12.68 7.08 -1.18
N GLU A 99 -11.65 7.30 -1.99
CA GLU A 99 -10.51 8.17 -1.66
C GLU A 99 -10.92 9.66 -1.72
N SER A 100 -11.79 10.06 -0.80
CA SER A 100 -12.43 11.37 -0.74
C SER A 100 -12.71 11.81 0.70
N GLU A 101 -13.32 12.97 0.89
CA GLU A 101 -13.73 13.51 2.19
C GLU A 101 -14.60 12.51 3.00
N GLU A 102 -15.32 11.62 2.34
CA GLU A 102 -16.06 10.55 3.03
C GLU A 102 -15.15 9.67 3.88
N CYS A 103 -13.89 9.47 3.50
CA CYS A 103 -12.90 8.74 4.31
C CYS A 103 -12.65 9.47 5.65
N TYR A 104 -12.50 10.79 5.64
CA TYR A 104 -12.39 11.58 6.86
C TYR A 104 -13.62 11.41 7.76
N ASP A 105 -14.82 11.55 7.18
CA ASP A 105 -16.07 11.40 7.93
C ASP A 105 -16.15 10.02 8.61
N LYS A 106 -15.71 8.95 7.93
CA LYS A 106 -15.69 7.60 8.50
C LYS A 106 -14.61 7.40 9.55
N CYS A 107 -13.46 8.05 9.42
CA CYS A 107 -12.45 8.08 10.48
C CYS A 107 -13.02 8.73 11.76
N ILE A 108 -13.68 9.87 11.64
CA ILE A 108 -14.32 10.54 12.78
C ILE A 108 -15.46 9.70 13.35
N GLU A 109 -16.27 9.05 12.50
CA GLU A 109 -17.33 8.15 12.97
C GLU A 109 -16.77 6.96 13.78
N CYS A 110 -15.59 6.42 13.41
CA CYS A 110 -14.89 5.43 14.21
C CYS A 110 -14.55 5.97 15.61
N VAL A 111 -14.01 7.19 15.68
CA VAL A 111 -13.66 7.86 16.96
C VAL A 111 -14.91 8.05 17.81
N GLU A 112 -16.01 8.54 17.23
CA GLU A 112 -17.29 8.73 17.91
C GLU A 112 -17.88 7.40 18.44
N GLN A 113 -17.63 6.29 17.76
CA GLN A 113 -17.98 4.96 18.21
C GLN A 113 -17.04 4.40 19.30
N GLY A 114 -16.01 5.17 19.70
CA GLY A 114 -15.07 4.82 20.77
C GLY A 114 -13.91 3.95 20.30
N CYS A 115 -13.58 3.96 19.01
CA CYS A 115 -12.34 3.34 18.54
C CYS A 115 -11.13 4.14 19.01
N ASN A 116 -10.09 3.46 19.48
CA ASN A 116 -8.81 4.06 19.88
C ASN A 116 -7.65 3.71 18.92
N LEU A 117 -7.94 2.94 17.88
CA LEU A 117 -7.12 2.72 16.70
C LEU A 117 -8.03 2.78 15.47
N VAL A 118 -7.66 3.60 14.47
CA VAL A 118 -8.37 3.70 13.19
C VAL A 118 -7.40 3.35 12.06
N ILE A 119 -7.83 2.46 11.17
CA ILE A 119 -7.02 1.95 10.05
C ILE A 119 -7.74 2.28 8.75
N THR A 120 -7.03 2.88 7.81
CA THR A 120 -7.48 3.06 6.42
C THR A 120 -6.60 2.22 5.50
N ASN A 121 -7.15 1.63 4.42
CA ASN A 121 -6.39 0.67 3.63
C ASN A 121 -5.94 1.17 2.24
N SER A 122 -6.30 2.37 1.80
CA SER A 122 -5.91 2.85 0.47
C SER A 122 -4.92 4.00 0.52
N TYR A 123 -4.04 4.08 -0.50
CA TYR A 123 -3.06 5.17 -0.62
C TYR A 123 -3.73 6.55 -0.57
N GLY A 124 -4.81 6.75 -1.33
CA GLY A 124 -5.52 8.02 -1.36
C GLY A 124 -6.33 8.34 -0.09
N HIS A 125 -6.51 7.38 0.82
CA HIS A 125 -7.12 7.63 2.12
C HIS A 125 -6.20 8.41 3.07
N GLN A 126 -4.87 8.38 2.88
CA GLN A 126 -3.90 8.89 3.84
C GLN A 126 -4.10 10.36 4.19
N THR A 127 -4.43 11.22 3.23
CA THR A 127 -4.66 12.66 3.46
C THR A 127 -5.83 12.88 4.43
N TYR A 128 -6.90 12.14 4.26
CA TYR A 128 -8.11 12.22 5.09
C TYR A 128 -7.92 11.58 6.47
N CYS A 129 -7.15 10.48 6.51
CA CYS A 129 -6.75 9.81 7.74
C CYS A 129 -5.83 10.72 8.59
N GLN A 130 -4.87 11.39 7.95
CA GLN A 130 -4.00 12.37 8.61
C GLN A 130 -4.80 13.54 9.19
N GLN A 131 -5.75 14.09 8.43
CA GLN A 131 -6.62 15.16 8.92
C GLN A 131 -7.40 14.73 10.18
N ALA A 132 -7.94 13.52 10.20
CA ALA A 132 -8.62 12.99 11.39
C ALA A 132 -7.65 12.83 12.59
N ALA A 133 -6.41 12.41 12.34
CA ALA A 133 -5.38 12.28 13.36
C ALA A 133 -4.99 13.64 13.97
N GLU A 134 -4.91 14.70 13.16
CA GLU A 134 -4.65 16.07 13.63
C GLU A 134 -5.74 16.58 14.59
N GLU A 135 -7.00 16.22 14.33
CA GLU A 135 -8.15 16.67 15.14
C GLU A 135 -8.41 15.84 16.39
N THR A 136 -7.90 14.59 16.42
CA THR A 136 -8.15 13.62 17.49
C THR A 136 -6.86 13.02 18.06
N PRO A 137 -6.03 13.79 18.76
CA PRO A 137 -4.67 13.40 19.17
C PRO A 137 -4.60 12.24 20.17
N ASP A 138 -5.72 11.86 20.77
CA ASP A 138 -5.81 10.75 21.74
C ASP A 138 -6.13 9.39 21.05
N VAL A 139 -6.29 9.35 19.73
CA VAL A 139 -6.60 8.16 18.92
C VAL A 139 -5.44 7.90 17.96
N GLU A 140 -5.02 6.66 17.83
CA GLU A 140 -3.99 6.25 16.88
C GLU A 140 -4.59 6.00 15.48
N PHE A 141 -3.92 6.46 14.45
CA PHE A 141 -4.35 6.33 13.05
C PHE A 141 -3.26 5.68 12.21
N VAL A 142 -3.65 4.69 11.42
CA VAL A 142 -2.75 4.02 10.48
C VAL A 142 -3.30 4.15 9.06
N ALA A 143 -2.57 4.83 8.20
CA ALA A 143 -2.81 4.83 6.77
C ALA A 143 -1.93 3.76 6.12
N MET A 144 -2.54 2.61 5.81
CA MET A 144 -1.85 1.54 5.11
C MET A 144 -1.43 2.01 3.72
N THR A 145 -0.25 1.59 3.29
CA THR A 145 0.35 1.97 1.99
C THR A 145 0.61 3.47 1.80
N GLY A 146 0.47 4.29 2.86
CA GLY A 146 0.76 5.72 2.83
C GLY A 146 2.26 6.03 2.91
N ASP A 147 2.61 7.31 2.69
CA ASP A 147 3.98 7.82 2.65
C ASP A 147 4.16 9.18 3.35
N THR A 148 3.17 9.62 4.12
CA THR A 148 3.17 10.96 4.72
C THR A 148 3.44 10.99 6.23
N ALA A 149 3.42 9.86 6.94
CA ALA A 149 3.54 9.84 8.39
C ALA A 149 4.86 10.44 8.90
N LEU A 150 5.99 10.09 8.28
CA LEU A 150 7.30 10.66 8.64
C LEU A 150 7.38 12.17 8.45
N LYS A 151 6.68 12.72 7.43
CA LYS A 151 6.65 14.15 7.12
C LYS A 151 5.63 14.92 7.97
N SER A 152 4.57 14.27 8.42
CA SER A 152 3.48 14.90 9.18
C SER A 152 3.92 15.42 10.55
N GLY A 153 4.89 14.74 11.18
CA GLY A 153 5.32 15.03 12.54
C GLY A 153 4.26 14.73 13.62
N LEU A 154 3.15 14.11 13.25
CA LEU A 154 2.09 13.72 14.19
C LEU A 154 2.50 12.48 14.96
N PRO A 155 2.35 12.48 16.30
CA PRO A 155 2.76 11.35 17.12
C PRO A 155 1.77 10.17 17.08
N ASN A 156 0.57 10.36 16.54
CA ASN A 156 -0.55 9.44 16.47
C ASN A 156 -0.95 9.09 15.03
N PHE A 157 -0.09 9.38 14.05
CA PHE A 157 -0.33 9.05 12.64
C PHE A 157 0.82 8.20 12.10
N HIS A 158 0.48 7.07 11.49
CA HIS A 158 1.42 6.03 11.13
C HIS A 158 1.19 5.55 9.70
N ASN A 159 2.27 5.11 9.04
CA ASN A 159 2.18 4.37 7.80
C ASN A 159 2.70 2.92 7.98
N ALA A 160 2.21 2.02 7.15
CA ALA A 160 2.72 0.65 7.09
C ALA A 160 2.62 0.11 5.66
N PHE A 161 3.71 -0.51 5.21
CA PHE A 161 3.78 -1.18 3.92
C PHE A 161 4.71 -2.38 4.02
N ASN A 162 4.29 -3.54 3.49
CA ASN A 162 5.16 -4.71 3.40
C ASN A 162 6.22 -4.54 2.29
N MET A 163 7.36 -5.19 2.44
CA MET A 163 8.42 -5.24 1.42
C MET A 163 7.98 -6.10 0.21
N THR A 164 6.92 -5.68 -0.47
CA THR A 164 6.27 -6.44 -1.55
C THR A 164 7.21 -6.73 -2.72
N PHE A 165 8.21 -5.88 -2.96
CA PHE A 165 9.21 -6.07 -4.01
C PHE A 165 9.96 -7.41 -3.89
N GLU A 166 10.12 -7.94 -2.68
CA GLU A 166 10.74 -9.25 -2.45
C GLU A 166 9.92 -10.39 -3.03
N SER A 167 8.60 -10.43 -2.74
CA SER A 167 7.70 -11.45 -3.31
C SER A 167 7.47 -11.25 -4.82
N ARG A 168 7.58 -10.00 -5.31
CA ARG A 168 7.61 -9.71 -6.75
C ARG A 168 8.80 -10.36 -7.42
N TYR A 169 10.00 -10.23 -6.84
CA TYR A 169 11.20 -10.90 -7.37
C TYR A 169 11.04 -12.42 -7.39
N VAL A 170 10.57 -13.03 -6.31
CA VAL A 170 10.37 -14.47 -6.24
C VAL A 170 9.30 -14.94 -7.24
N SER A 171 8.21 -14.22 -7.41
CA SER A 171 7.22 -14.52 -8.44
C SER A 171 7.76 -14.33 -9.85
N GLY A 172 8.66 -13.38 -10.05
CA GLY A 172 9.44 -13.20 -11.27
C GLY A 172 10.37 -14.36 -11.57
N LEU A 173 11.02 -14.93 -10.54
CA LEU A 173 11.84 -16.13 -10.68
C LEU A 173 11.00 -17.32 -11.20
N VAL A 174 9.78 -17.51 -10.68
CA VAL A 174 8.84 -18.53 -11.16
C VAL A 174 8.51 -18.29 -12.64
N ALA A 175 8.20 -17.05 -13.03
CA ALA A 175 7.96 -16.68 -14.41
C ALA A 175 9.17 -16.91 -15.31
N GLY A 176 10.37 -16.57 -14.86
CA GLY A 176 11.62 -16.76 -15.59
C GLY A 176 11.94 -18.24 -15.86
N LEU A 177 11.70 -19.12 -14.89
CA LEU A 177 11.86 -20.56 -15.08
C LEU A 177 10.87 -21.11 -16.10
N LYS A 178 9.60 -20.65 -16.06
CA LYS A 178 8.60 -21.02 -17.07
C LYS A 178 8.95 -20.47 -18.45
N LEU A 179 9.40 -19.24 -18.54
CA LEU A 179 9.87 -18.63 -19.78
C LEU A 179 11.01 -19.44 -20.40
N LYS A 180 12.01 -19.79 -19.59
CA LYS A 180 13.12 -20.64 -20.05
C LYS A 180 12.65 -22.00 -20.55
N GLU A 181 11.76 -22.68 -19.83
CA GLU A 181 11.17 -23.94 -20.28
C GLU A 181 10.48 -23.79 -21.65
N MET A 182 9.69 -22.74 -21.84
CA MET A 182 9.00 -22.46 -23.12
C MET A 182 10.00 -22.21 -24.27
N MET A 183 11.09 -21.52 -23.99
CA MET A 183 12.17 -21.29 -24.95
C MET A 183 12.89 -22.58 -25.31
N ASP A 184 13.25 -23.40 -24.31
CA ASP A 184 13.92 -24.69 -24.51
C ASP A 184 13.06 -25.68 -25.32
N GLN A 185 11.72 -25.58 -25.21
CA GLN A 185 10.74 -26.34 -25.97
C GLN A 185 10.46 -25.77 -27.40
N GLY A 186 11.03 -24.60 -27.70
CA GLY A 186 10.79 -23.90 -28.96
C GLY A 186 9.38 -23.31 -29.11
N LEU A 187 8.63 -23.17 -28.02
CA LEU A 187 7.31 -22.54 -28.00
C LEU A 187 7.40 -21.01 -28.10
N VAL A 188 8.49 -20.44 -27.63
CA VAL A 188 8.79 -19.01 -27.63
C VAL A 188 10.22 -18.81 -28.10
N THR A 189 10.42 -17.83 -29.00
CA THR A 189 11.76 -17.45 -29.50
C THR A 189 12.19 -16.07 -29.02
N ASP A 190 11.23 -15.22 -28.67
CA ASP A 190 11.45 -13.88 -28.10
C ASP A 190 11.02 -13.89 -26.64
N PRO A 191 11.92 -13.64 -25.67
CA PRO A 191 11.61 -13.67 -24.24
C PRO A 191 10.81 -12.41 -23.80
N TYR A 192 9.65 -12.21 -24.38
CA TYR A 192 8.83 -11.03 -24.25
C TYR A 192 7.75 -11.18 -23.18
N ILE A 193 7.83 -10.32 -22.18
CA ILE A 193 6.98 -10.33 -21.00
C ILE A 193 6.02 -9.13 -21.02
N GLY A 194 4.85 -9.29 -20.45
CA GLY A 194 3.91 -8.19 -20.22
C GLY A 194 3.70 -7.93 -18.73
N TYR A 195 3.28 -6.73 -18.40
CA TYR A 195 2.87 -6.36 -17.06
C TYR A 195 1.68 -5.40 -17.08
N VAL A 196 0.62 -5.74 -16.35
CA VAL A 196 -0.56 -4.88 -16.20
C VAL A 196 -0.39 -4.08 -14.91
N GLY A 197 -0.06 -2.80 -15.04
CA GLY A 197 0.09 -1.88 -13.92
C GLY A 197 -1.20 -1.09 -13.64
N ALA A 198 -1.39 -0.64 -12.39
CA ALA A 198 -2.48 0.26 -12.06
C ALA A 198 -2.11 1.71 -12.44
N TYR A 199 -1.12 2.28 -11.80
CA TYR A 199 -0.64 3.65 -12.00
C TYR A 199 0.88 3.70 -12.14
N PRO A 200 1.48 4.75 -12.74
CA PRO A 200 2.94 4.90 -12.84
C PRO A 200 3.60 5.41 -11.54
N TYR A 201 3.06 5.00 -10.38
CA TYR A 201 3.61 5.35 -9.07
C TYR A 201 4.84 4.49 -8.72
N ALA A 202 5.69 4.97 -7.81
CA ALA A 202 6.89 4.25 -7.38
C ALA A 202 6.57 2.83 -6.88
N GLU A 203 5.46 2.63 -6.18
CA GLU A 203 4.98 1.31 -5.75
C GLU A 203 4.87 0.32 -6.90
N VAL A 204 4.23 0.74 -8.01
CA VAL A 204 4.04 -0.12 -9.19
C VAL A 204 5.34 -0.32 -9.94
N VAL A 205 6.19 0.73 -10.01
CA VAL A 205 7.52 0.68 -10.65
C VAL A 205 8.44 -0.28 -9.89
N SER A 206 8.51 -0.15 -8.58
CA SER A 206 9.23 -1.08 -7.69
C SER A 206 8.75 -2.53 -7.91
N GLY A 207 7.43 -2.73 -7.91
CA GLY A 207 6.81 -4.03 -8.07
C GLY A 207 7.16 -4.71 -9.41
N TYR A 208 6.94 -4.02 -10.54
CA TYR A 208 7.26 -4.62 -11.83
C TYR A 208 8.76 -4.76 -12.08
N THR A 209 9.58 -3.86 -11.51
CA THR A 209 11.03 -3.97 -11.62
C THR A 209 11.54 -5.17 -10.83
N GLY A 210 11.09 -5.38 -9.59
CA GLY A 210 11.41 -6.59 -8.82
C GLY A 210 11.01 -7.87 -9.57
N PHE A 211 9.80 -7.93 -10.11
CA PHE A 211 9.33 -9.03 -10.95
C PHE A 211 10.24 -9.26 -12.16
N PHE A 212 10.58 -8.20 -12.90
CA PHE A 212 11.44 -8.28 -14.07
C PHE A 212 12.86 -8.75 -13.73
N LEU A 213 13.44 -8.27 -12.64
CA LEU A 213 14.77 -8.71 -12.19
C LEU A 213 14.77 -10.18 -11.79
N GLY A 214 13.68 -10.67 -11.19
CA GLY A 214 13.50 -12.12 -10.95
C GLY A 214 13.51 -12.92 -12.24
N ILE A 215 12.84 -12.47 -13.29
CA ILE A 215 12.88 -13.10 -14.63
C ILE A 215 14.29 -13.04 -15.21
N LYS A 216 14.93 -11.88 -15.19
CA LYS A 216 16.28 -11.68 -15.75
C LYS A 216 17.34 -12.53 -15.07
N SER A 217 17.16 -12.90 -13.80
CA SER A 217 18.08 -13.82 -13.11
C SER A 217 18.13 -15.20 -13.78
N ILE A 218 17.11 -15.59 -14.54
CA ILE A 218 17.01 -16.87 -15.27
C ILE A 218 17.18 -16.66 -16.78
N VAL A 219 16.58 -15.61 -17.35
CA VAL A 219 16.60 -15.28 -18.78
C VAL A 219 17.13 -13.84 -18.94
N PRO A 220 18.46 -13.65 -19.03
CA PRO A 220 19.09 -12.32 -19.04
C PRO A 220 18.63 -11.41 -20.19
N ASP A 221 18.26 -11.99 -21.32
CA ASP A 221 17.83 -11.27 -22.53
C ASP A 221 16.32 -10.94 -22.52
N ALA A 222 15.59 -11.23 -21.44
CA ALA A 222 14.18 -10.89 -21.31
C ALA A 222 13.95 -9.38 -21.41
N HIS A 223 12.82 -9.02 -22.04
CA HIS A 223 12.33 -7.65 -22.09
C HIS A 223 10.84 -7.59 -21.77
N MET A 224 10.36 -6.44 -21.31
CA MET A 224 9.02 -6.31 -20.76
C MET A 224 8.32 -5.02 -21.21
N ASP A 225 7.05 -5.14 -21.59
CA ASP A 225 6.14 -4.01 -21.75
C ASP A 225 5.23 -3.88 -20.53
N VAL A 226 5.02 -2.65 -20.09
CA VAL A 226 4.08 -2.30 -19.02
C VAL A 226 2.92 -1.51 -19.62
N GLN A 227 1.69 -1.97 -19.36
CA GLN A 227 0.45 -1.30 -19.75
C GLN A 227 -0.32 -0.89 -18.49
N TYR A 228 -0.51 0.41 -18.28
CA TYR A 228 -1.29 0.93 -17.17
C TYR A 228 -2.78 0.98 -17.46
N THR A 229 -3.59 0.67 -16.45
CA THR A 229 -5.06 0.77 -16.50
C THR A 229 -5.57 2.12 -15.98
N ASN A 230 -4.76 2.86 -15.23
CA ASN A 230 -5.13 4.06 -14.48
C ASN A 230 -6.28 3.78 -13.48
N SER A 231 -6.27 2.58 -12.91
CA SER A 231 -7.19 2.13 -11.87
C SER A 231 -6.52 1.03 -11.06
N TRP A 232 -6.78 0.99 -9.75
CA TRP A 232 -6.38 -0.13 -8.90
C TRP A 232 -7.22 -1.38 -9.20
N PHE A 233 -8.51 -1.22 -9.47
CA PHE A 233 -9.43 -2.31 -9.74
C PHE A 233 -10.35 -1.99 -10.92
N ASP A 234 -10.11 -2.64 -12.06
CA ASP A 234 -10.95 -2.58 -13.25
C ASP A 234 -10.87 -3.91 -14.02
N ILE A 235 -11.81 -4.82 -13.74
CA ILE A 235 -11.86 -6.15 -14.36
C ILE A 235 -11.79 -6.09 -15.90
N GLN A 236 -12.47 -5.12 -16.50
CA GLN A 236 -12.51 -5.00 -17.96
C GLN A 236 -11.24 -4.35 -18.52
N GLY A 237 -10.76 -3.28 -17.86
CA GLY A 237 -9.53 -2.59 -18.23
C GLY A 237 -8.32 -3.50 -18.15
N GLU A 238 -8.19 -4.24 -17.04
CA GLU A 238 -7.09 -5.20 -16.83
C GLU A 238 -7.13 -6.35 -17.86
N GLY A 239 -8.32 -6.90 -18.15
CA GLY A 239 -8.48 -7.92 -19.18
C GLY A 239 -8.05 -7.43 -20.55
N LYS A 240 -8.47 -6.20 -20.95
CA LYS A 240 -8.08 -5.57 -22.22
C LYS A 240 -6.58 -5.26 -22.28
N ALA A 241 -5.98 -4.82 -21.17
CA ALA A 241 -4.54 -4.59 -21.10
C ALA A 241 -3.75 -5.90 -21.32
N ALA A 242 -4.17 -6.99 -20.66
CA ALA A 242 -3.58 -8.31 -20.89
C ALA A 242 -3.75 -8.80 -22.34
N GLU A 243 -4.94 -8.62 -22.95
CA GLU A 243 -5.18 -8.94 -24.36
C GLU A 243 -4.27 -8.15 -25.31
N ALA A 244 -4.07 -6.84 -25.04
CA ALA A 244 -3.19 -5.98 -25.80
C ALA A 244 -1.72 -6.43 -25.71
N LEU A 245 -1.25 -6.76 -24.50
CA LEU A 245 0.10 -7.28 -24.27
C LEU A 245 0.31 -8.64 -24.99
N MET A 246 -0.66 -9.56 -24.91
CA MET A 246 -0.60 -10.82 -25.64
C MET A 246 -0.61 -10.62 -27.18
N ALA A 247 -1.31 -9.59 -27.68
CA ALA A 247 -1.31 -9.26 -29.10
C ALA A 247 0.04 -8.71 -29.57
N ARG A 248 0.84 -8.12 -28.69
CA ARG A 248 2.22 -7.67 -28.94
C ARG A 248 3.23 -8.81 -28.91
N GLY A 249 2.84 -9.97 -28.41
CA GLY A 249 3.70 -11.15 -28.35
C GLY A 249 4.14 -11.53 -26.92
N CYS A 250 3.67 -10.82 -25.90
CA CYS A 250 3.98 -11.17 -24.52
C CYS A 250 3.42 -12.56 -24.17
N CYS A 251 4.27 -13.44 -23.62
CA CYS A 251 3.89 -14.82 -23.35
C CYS A 251 3.67 -15.11 -21.85
N ILE A 252 4.21 -14.29 -20.95
CA ILE A 252 3.92 -14.32 -19.54
C ILE A 252 3.57 -12.90 -19.09
N ILE A 253 2.48 -12.75 -18.34
CA ILE A 253 1.99 -11.42 -17.95
C ILE A 253 1.82 -11.38 -16.44
N GLY A 254 2.57 -10.47 -15.80
CA GLY A 254 2.39 -10.09 -14.42
C GLY A 254 1.34 -9.00 -14.24
N GLN A 255 0.91 -8.73 -13.01
CA GLN A 255 0.01 -7.63 -12.70
C GLN A 255 0.33 -6.94 -11.36
N HIS A 256 -0.05 -5.68 -11.28
CA HIS A 256 -0.08 -4.86 -10.08
C HIS A 256 -1.41 -4.06 -10.01
N ALA A 257 -2.43 -4.62 -10.60
CA ALA A 257 -3.81 -4.21 -10.48
C ALA A 257 -4.56 -5.36 -9.77
N ASP A 258 -5.68 -5.07 -9.13
CA ASP A 258 -6.21 -5.91 -8.04
C ASP A 258 -7.31 -6.88 -8.45
N SER A 259 -7.70 -6.89 -9.76
CA SER A 259 -8.80 -7.72 -10.21
C SER A 259 -8.37 -9.06 -10.82
N THR A 260 -9.34 -9.92 -11.06
CA THR A 260 -9.15 -11.17 -11.79
C THR A 260 -9.24 -11.02 -13.30
N GLY A 261 -9.31 -9.79 -13.83
CA GLY A 261 -9.51 -9.51 -15.25
C GLY A 261 -8.38 -10.02 -16.13
N ALA A 262 -7.13 -9.67 -15.80
CA ALA A 262 -5.97 -10.11 -16.56
C ALA A 262 -5.77 -11.64 -16.51
N PRO A 263 -5.78 -12.33 -15.36
CA PRO A 263 -5.67 -13.79 -15.30
C PRO A 263 -6.75 -14.52 -16.11
N LYS A 264 -8.01 -14.06 -16.06
CA LYS A 264 -9.11 -14.64 -16.83
C LYS A 264 -8.94 -14.48 -18.35
N ALA A 265 -8.49 -13.31 -18.80
CA ALA A 265 -8.21 -13.08 -20.20
C ALA A 265 -7.07 -14.00 -20.70
N ILE A 266 -6.02 -14.17 -19.90
CA ILE A 266 -4.88 -15.05 -20.21
C ILE A 266 -5.33 -16.52 -20.21
N GLN A 267 -6.14 -16.95 -19.22
CA GLN A 267 -6.72 -18.30 -19.23
C GLN A 267 -7.54 -18.57 -20.48
N THR A 268 -8.40 -17.62 -20.89
CA THR A 268 -9.18 -17.72 -22.12
C THR A 268 -8.28 -17.86 -23.35
N ALA A 269 -7.20 -17.09 -23.43
CA ALA A 269 -6.24 -17.18 -24.53
C ALA A 269 -5.53 -18.53 -24.55
N LYS A 270 -5.16 -19.05 -23.38
CA LYS A 270 -4.54 -20.38 -23.23
C LYS A 270 -5.49 -21.50 -23.64
N ASP A 271 -6.76 -21.46 -23.22
CA ASP A 271 -7.80 -22.43 -23.61
C ASP A 271 -8.02 -22.44 -25.12
N ASN A 272 -7.76 -21.32 -25.81
CA ASN A 272 -7.76 -21.19 -27.27
C ASN A 272 -6.42 -21.58 -27.93
N GLY A 273 -5.52 -22.24 -27.17
CA GLY A 273 -4.29 -22.85 -27.69
C GLY A 273 -3.07 -21.92 -27.72
N LYS A 274 -3.12 -20.73 -27.12
CA LYS A 274 -1.91 -19.90 -26.97
C LYS A 274 -1.03 -20.40 -25.82
N ALA A 275 0.28 -20.38 -26.00
CA ALA A 275 1.26 -20.66 -24.96
C ALA A 275 1.49 -19.40 -24.11
N VAL A 276 0.56 -19.12 -23.20
CA VAL A 276 0.59 -17.92 -22.34
C VAL A 276 0.29 -18.25 -20.89
N TYR A 277 0.88 -17.47 -19.97
CA TYR A 277 0.77 -17.67 -18.53
C TYR A 277 0.60 -16.33 -17.79
N SER A 278 0.09 -16.40 -16.55
CA SER A 278 -0.08 -15.24 -15.68
C SER A 278 0.65 -15.40 -14.36
N VAL A 279 1.09 -14.27 -13.80
CA VAL A 279 1.51 -14.12 -12.40
C VAL A 279 0.63 -13.07 -11.76
N GLY A 280 -0.11 -13.48 -10.74
CA GLY A 280 -1.13 -12.66 -10.09
C GLY A 280 -0.61 -11.77 -8.97
N TYR A 281 -1.54 -11.13 -8.27
CA TYR A 281 -1.28 -10.25 -7.14
C TYR A 281 -2.35 -10.40 -6.04
N ASN A 282 -1.95 -10.13 -4.81
CA ASN A 282 -2.74 -10.14 -3.56
C ASN A 282 -3.33 -11.48 -3.16
N ILE A 283 -4.02 -12.16 -4.06
CA ILE A 283 -4.72 -13.41 -3.78
C ILE A 283 -4.28 -14.53 -4.72
N ASP A 284 -4.63 -15.77 -4.38
CA ASP A 284 -4.43 -16.92 -5.26
C ASP A 284 -5.33 -16.81 -6.49
N MET A 285 -4.71 -16.70 -7.67
CA MET A 285 -5.40 -16.60 -8.94
C MET A 285 -5.71 -17.96 -9.62
N LEU A 286 -5.37 -19.09 -8.98
CA LEU A 286 -5.66 -20.42 -9.53
C LEU A 286 -7.17 -20.67 -9.72
N ALA A 287 -8.03 -20.08 -8.88
CA ALA A 287 -9.47 -20.15 -9.07
C ALA A 287 -9.95 -19.40 -10.33
N ALA A 288 -9.27 -18.32 -10.71
CA ALA A 288 -9.59 -17.50 -11.88
C ALA A 288 -8.91 -18.02 -13.17
N ALA A 289 -7.73 -18.62 -13.05
CA ALA A 289 -6.90 -19.08 -14.14
C ALA A 289 -6.22 -20.42 -13.81
N PRO A 290 -6.97 -21.53 -13.74
CA PRO A 290 -6.54 -22.81 -13.17
C PRO A 290 -5.35 -23.47 -13.86
N THR A 291 -5.06 -23.14 -15.13
CA THR A 291 -3.90 -23.66 -15.86
C THR A 291 -2.96 -22.57 -16.34
N ALA A 292 -3.39 -21.30 -16.37
CA ALA A 292 -2.55 -20.20 -16.79
C ALA A 292 -1.81 -19.53 -15.62
N ALA A 293 -2.39 -19.50 -14.42
CA ALA A 293 -1.73 -18.92 -13.25
C ALA A 293 -0.53 -19.78 -12.80
N LEU A 294 0.64 -19.15 -12.66
CA LEU A 294 1.85 -19.78 -12.17
C LEU A 294 1.96 -19.63 -10.64
N THR A 295 1.65 -18.47 -10.12
CA THR A 295 1.59 -18.06 -8.71
C THR A 295 1.08 -16.62 -8.63
N SER A 296 0.96 -16.07 -7.43
CA SER A 296 0.76 -14.64 -7.20
C SER A 296 1.73 -14.12 -6.14
N SER A 297 2.27 -12.92 -6.30
CA SER A 297 2.88 -12.17 -5.20
C SER A 297 1.80 -11.76 -4.21
N THR A 298 2.00 -11.96 -2.91
CA THR A 298 0.99 -11.67 -1.89
C THR A 298 1.58 -11.06 -0.63
N ASN A 299 0.74 -10.36 0.12
CA ASN A 299 1.03 -9.75 1.39
C ASN A 299 0.32 -10.53 2.52
N ASP A 300 1.01 -10.81 3.61
CA ASP A 300 0.38 -11.23 4.86
C ASP A 300 0.30 -10.02 5.82
N TRP A 301 -0.79 -9.27 5.70
CA TRP A 301 -1.05 -8.10 6.53
C TRP A 301 -1.25 -8.44 8.01
N SER A 302 -1.51 -9.71 8.33
CA SER A 302 -1.68 -10.14 9.73
C SER A 302 -0.42 -9.91 10.58
N VAL A 303 0.75 -9.87 9.96
CA VAL A 303 2.02 -9.58 10.66
C VAL A 303 1.98 -8.18 11.26
N PHE A 304 1.71 -7.17 10.44
CA PHE A 304 1.58 -5.79 10.91
C PHE A 304 0.44 -5.64 11.92
N TYR A 305 -0.76 -6.12 11.59
CA TYR A 305 -1.93 -5.93 12.45
C TYR A 305 -1.79 -6.63 13.80
N THR A 306 -1.14 -7.80 13.86
CA THR A 306 -0.87 -8.48 15.14
C THR A 306 0.08 -7.66 16.01
N GLU A 307 1.17 -7.13 15.43
CA GLU A 307 2.09 -6.26 16.15
C GLU A 307 1.41 -4.97 16.61
N ALA A 308 0.62 -4.33 15.74
CA ALA A 308 -0.09 -3.11 16.07
C ALA A 308 -1.11 -3.32 17.20
N PHE A 309 -1.94 -4.34 17.09
CA PHE A 309 -2.96 -4.64 18.10
C PHE A 309 -2.33 -5.03 19.45
N GLN A 310 -1.29 -5.86 19.43
CA GLN A 310 -0.57 -6.22 20.65
C GLN A 310 0.09 -5.00 21.29
N THR A 311 0.73 -4.13 20.50
CA THR A 311 1.35 -2.89 20.96
C THR A 311 0.33 -1.98 21.66
N MET A 312 -0.86 -1.82 21.06
CA MET A 312 -1.94 -1.02 21.63
C MET A 312 -2.47 -1.64 22.95
N LEU A 313 -2.64 -2.97 22.99
CA LEU A 313 -3.08 -3.67 24.22
C LEU A 313 -2.08 -3.57 25.35
N ASP A 314 -0.79 -3.55 25.03
CA ASP A 314 0.30 -3.41 26.00
C ASP A 314 0.52 -1.94 26.43
N GLY A 315 -0.23 -0.99 25.87
CA GLY A 315 -0.08 0.46 26.13
C GLY A 315 1.21 1.03 25.55
N GLY A 316 1.78 0.38 24.54
CA GLY A 316 2.95 0.82 23.80
C GLY A 316 2.62 1.89 22.76
N LYS A 317 3.62 2.29 21.98
CA LYS A 317 3.48 3.23 20.85
C LYS A 317 3.74 2.51 19.55
N LEU A 318 2.90 2.76 18.56
CA LEU A 318 3.12 2.30 17.19
C LEU A 318 4.36 2.99 16.60
N PRO A 319 5.13 2.31 15.74
CA PRO A 319 6.18 2.97 14.98
C PRO A 319 5.54 3.98 14.01
N THR A 320 6.17 5.13 13.79
CA THR A 320 5.68 6.13 12.84
C THR A 320 5.54 5.54 11.43
N ASP A 321 6.47 4.68 11.06
CA ASP A 321 6.51 4.01 9.77
C ASP A 321 6.99 2.56 9.95
N TRP A 322 6.34 1.59 9.29
CA TRP A 322 6.59 0.16 9.48
C TRP A 322 6.73 -0.57 8.15
N SER A 323 7.79 -1.34 8.01
CA SER A 323 8.00 -2.21 6.86
C SER A 323 8.66 -3.52 7.26
N LYS A 324 8.14 -4.64 6.76
CA LYS A 324 8.76 -5.97 6.90
C LYS A 324 8.51 -6.83 5.65
N GLY A 325 9.41 -7.78 5.42
CA GLY A 325 9.43 -8.65 4.26
C GLY A 325 9.36 -10.13 4.61
N TYR A 326 10.06 -10.94 3.83
CA TYR A 326 10.15 -12.39 4.02
C TYR A 326 10.71 -12.81 5.38
N GLU A 327 11.61 -12.04 5.97
CA GLU A 327 12.22 -12.35 7.28
C GLU A 327 11.16 -12.42 8.39
N ALA A 328 10.11 -11.62 8.29
CA ALA A 328 8.99 -11.59 9.23
C ALA A 328 7.79 -12.43 8.75
N GLY A 329 7.82 -12.92 7.51
CA GLY A 329 6.68 -13.58 6.88
C GLY A 329 5.59 -12.61 6.41
N ALA A 330 5.90 -11.31 6.27
CA ALA A 330 4.95 -10.29 5.85
C ALA A 330 4.63 -10.33 4.34
N VAL A 331 5.48 -11.00 3.57
CA VAL A 331 5.27 -11.24 2.14
C VAL A 331 5.49 -12.70 1.80
N ALA A 332 4.86 -13.17 0.73
CA ALA A 332 4.98 -14.53 0.23
C ALA A 332 4.61 -14.60 -1.27
N ILE A 333 4.74 -15.76 -1.87
CA ILE A 333 4.01 -16.12 -3.08
C ILE A 333 2.93 -17.14 -2.72
N THR A 334 1.82 -17.14 -3.47
CA THR A 334 0.75 -18.14 -3.31
C THR A 334 1.20 -19.51 -3.80
N ALA A 335 0.35 -20.53 -3.65
CA ALA A 335 0.61 -21.85 -4.17
C ALA A 335 1.08 -21.83 -5.64
N LEU A 336 2.06 -22.69 -5.96
CA LEU A 336 2.51 -22.86 -7.33
C LEU A 336 1.44 -23.54 -8.18
N GLY A 337 1.18 -22.99 -9.35
CA GLY A 337 0.24 -23.54 -10.31
C GLY A 337 0.70 -24.89 -10.90
N PRO A 338 -0.22 -25.64 -11.51
CA PRO A 338 0.08 -26.99 -12.00
C PRO A 338 1.07 -27.02 -13.18
N GLU A 339 1.26 -25.89 -13.84
CA GLU A 339 2.12 -25.80 -15.02
C GLU A 339 3.42 -25.01 -14.81
N VAL A 340 3.88 -24.85 -13.58
CA VAL A 340 5.22 -24.30 -13.32
C VAL A 340 6.31 -25.24 -13.85
N ALA A 341 7.46 -24.67 -14.20
CA ALA A 341 8.59 -25.45 -14.70
C ALA A 341 9.13 -26.42 -13.64
N PRO A 342 9.71 -27.57 -14.04
CA PRO A 342 10.40 -28.45 -13.10
C PRO A 342 11.52 -27.70 -12.33
N GLY A 343 11.68 -27.99 -11.02
CA GLY A 343 12.68 -27.35 -10.17
C GLY A 343 12.27 -25.97 -9.65
N THR A 344 11.05 -25.49 -9.94
CA THR A 344 10.57 -24.18 -9.49
C THR A 344 10.52 -24.09 -7.97
N LYS A 345 10.02 -25.14 -7.29
CA LYS A 345 9.92 -25.09 -5.83
C LYS A 345 11.29 -24.94 -5.16
N GLU A 346 12.27 -25.70 -5.59
CA GLU A 346 13.63 -25.65 -5.06
C GLU A 346 14.28 -24.28 -5.29
N ALA A 347 14.04 -23.68 -6.46
CA ALA A 347 14.56 -22.34 -6.77
C ALA A 347 13.88 -21.26 -5.92
N VAL A 348 12.56 -21.35 -5.71
CA VAL A 348 11.79 -20.46 -4.82
C VAL A 348 12.33 -20.56 -3.39
N ASP A 349 12.44 -21.78 -2.83
CA ASP A 349 12.93 -22.00 -1.46
C ASP A 349 14.34 -21.41 -1.28
N ALA A 350 15.21 -21.54 -2.28
CA ALA A 350 16.56 -20.99 -2.24
C ALA A 350 16.57 -19.45 -2.30
N ALA A 351 15.74 -18.85 -3.14
CA ALA A 351 15.63 -17.40 -3.26
C ALA A 351 15.07 -16.77 -1.97
N GLU A 352 13.99 -17.33 -1.41
CA GLU A 352 13.43 -16.89 -0.14
C GLU A 352 14.44 -16.99 1.01
N ALA A 353 15.19 -18.10 1.07
CA ALA A 353 16.23 -18.26 2.07
C ALA A 353 17.36 -17.24 1.92
N ALA A 354 17.74 -16.90 0.69
CA ALA A 354 18.78 -15.91 0.42
C ALA A 354 18.33 -14.48 0.75
N ILE A 355 17.07 -14.13 0.47
CA ILE A 355 16.45 -12.85 0.87
C ILE A 355 16.42 -12.75 2.40
N LYS A 356 15.87 -13.76 3.09
CA LYS A 356 15.84 -13.82 4.57
C LYS A 356 17.21 -13.71 5.23
N ALA A 357 18.23 -14.21 4.56
CA ALA A 357 19.63 -14.15 5.04
C ALA A 357 20.33 -12.82 4.68
N GLY A 358 19.69 -11.92 3.93
CA GLY A 358 20.31 -10.68 3.44
C GLY A 358 21.46 -10.91 2.46
N THR A 359 21.46 -12.04 1.74
CA THR A 359 22.48 -12.37 0.74
C THR A 359 22.01 -12.19 -0.69
N LEU A 360 20.71 -11.95 -0.89
CA LEU A 360 20.11 -11.56 -2.14
C LEU A 360 19.38 -10.23 -1.92
N HIS A 361 19.84 -9.20 -2.63
CA HIS A 361 19.21 -7.89 -2.69
C HIS A 361 18.50 -7.76 -4.03
N VAL A 362 17.19 -7.52 -4.01
CA VAL A 362 16.36 -7.46 -5.23
C VAL A 362 16.86 -6.40 -6.19
N PHE A 363 17.23 -5.23 -5.68
CA PHE A 363 17.72 -4.11 -6.46
C PHE A 363 19.26 -3.96 -6.41
N ASP A 364 19.99 -5.08 -6.54
CA ASP A 364 21.43 -5.08 -6.73
C ASP A 364 21.77 -4.32 -8.04
N THR A 365 22.50 -3.22 -7.91
CA THR A 365 22.82 -2.30 -9.03
C THR A 365 23.71 -2.93 -10.11
N SER A 366 24.33 -4.08 -9.83
CA SER A 366 25.08 -4.84 -10.84
C SER A 366 24.18 -5.60 -11.81
N THR A 367 22.87 -5.75 -11.51
CA THR A 367 21.92 -6.56 -12.30
C THR A 367 21.13 -5.74 -13.34
N PHE A 368 21.22 -4.41 -13.29
CA PHE A 368 20.49 -3.53 -14.20
C PHE A 368 21.26 -2.27 -14.57
N THR A 369 20.80 -1.59 -15.62
CA THR A 369 21.31 -0.29 -16.09
C THR A 369 20.15 0.67 -16.34
N VAL A 370 20.43 1.96 -16.43
CA VAL A 370 19.50 3.00 -16.85
C VAL A 370 20.12 3.78 -18.00
N GLY A 371 19.47 3.77 -19.16
CA GLY A 371 19.99 4.41 -20.38
C GLY A 371 21.34 3.84 -20.84
N GLY A 372 21.59 2.55 -20.62
CA GLY A 372 22.83 1.87 -20.97
C GLY A 372 23.98 2.09 -19.99
N ALA A 373 23.77 2.79 -18.87
CA ALA A 373 24.82 3.09 -17.89
C ALA A 373 24.53 2.43 -16.51
N PRO A 374 25.58 1.99 -15.78
CA PRO A 374 25.42 1.57 -14.40
C PRO A 374 24.86 2.69 -13.52
N VAL A 375 24.02 2.35 -12.55
CA VAL A 375 23.44 3.28 -11.59
C VAL A 375 24.27 3.27 -10.31
N THR A 376 24.71 4.44 -9.86
CA THR A 376 25.54 4.57 -8.67
C THR A 376 24.97 5.50 -7.62
N SER A 377 23.86 6.17 -7.91
CA SER A 377 23.14 7.06 -7.00
C SER A 377 21.68 7.13 -7.40
N ALA A 378 20.79 7.03 -6.43
CA ALA A 378 19.35 7.28 -6.54
C ALA A 378 18.79 7.55 -5.15
N PHE A 379 17.86 8.48 -5.05
CA PHE A 379 17.31 8.91 -3.76
C PHE A 379 15.99 8.21 -3.45
N THR A 380 15.70 8.01 -2.16
CA THR A 380 14.52 7.27 -1.70
C THR A 380 13.31 8.19 -1.50
N PHE A 381 13.44 9.21 -0.64
CA PHE A 381 12.35 10.14 -0.38
C PHE A 381 12.89 11.50 0.08
N ASP A 382 12.04 12.51 -0.05
CA ASP A 382 12.28 13.85 0.48
C ASP A 382 12.08 13.86 2.00
N SER A 383 13.14 14.14 2.77
CA SER A 383 13.07 14.25 4.24
C SER A 383 13.17 15.69 4.76
N ASP A 384 13.49 16.65 3.90
CA ASP A 384 13.59 18.07 4.30
C ASP A 384 12.37 18.92 3.89
N GLY A 385 11.43 18.31 3.12
CA GLY A 385 10.13 18.88 2.82
C GLY A 385 10.12 19.87 1.64
N ASP A 386 11.18 19.89 0.82
CA ASP A 386 11.26 20.77 -0.34
C ASP A 386 10.68 20.16 -1.63
N TRP A 387 10.10 18.94 -1.53
CA TRP A 387 9.50 18.14 -2.61
C TRP A 387 10.49 17.58 -3.65
N ASN A 388 11.79 17.61 -3.34
CA ASN A 388 12.80 16.94 -4.12
C ASN A 388 13.31 15.71 -3.36
N ASN A 389 13.38 14.55 -4.03
CA ASN A 389 13.95 13.34 -3.43
C ASN A 389 15.47 13.40 -3.57
N ASP A 390 16.16 14.21 -2.77
CA ASP A 390 17.60 14.42 -2.85
C ASP A 390 18.34 14.37 -1.50
N THR A 391 17.62 14.05 -0.41
CA THR A 391 18.17 14.02 0.94
C THR A 391 18.60 12.65 1.43
N ASN A 392 18.02 11.57 0.89
CA ASN A 392 18.32 10.20 1.32
C ASN A 392 18.85 9.37 0.15
N GLU A 393 20.16 9.18 0.11
CA GLU A 393 20.80 8.29 -0.87
C GLU A 393 20.30 6.85 -0.66
N GLY A 394 19.64 6.30 -1.67
CA GLY A 394 19.07 4.97 -1.64
C GLY A 394 20.04 3.88 -2.06
N ILE A 395 21.10 4.21 -2.81
CA ILE A 395 22.11 3.23 -3.25
C ILE A 395 23.31 3.28 -2.31
N VAL A 396 23.39 2.28 -1.44
CA VAL A 396 24.49 2.06 -0.52
C VAL A 396 24.92 0.60 -0.66
N ASP A 397 26.20 0.28 -0.47
CA ASP A 397 26.78 -1.07 -0.53
C ASP A 397 26.41 -1.89 -1.80
N GLY A 398 26.09 -1.20 -2.91
CA GLY A 398 25.86 -1.80 -4.22
C GLY A 398 24.42 -2.22 -4.51
N TYR A 399 23.45 -1.86 -3.67
CA TYR A 399 22.03 -2.09 -3.93
C TYR A 399 21.18 -0.89 -3.49
N TYR A 400 19.95 -0.80 -4.00
CA TYR A 400 18.98 0.21 -3.59
C TYR A 400 18.18 -0.29 -2.38
N HIS A 401 18.23 0.48 -1.29
CA HIS A 401 17.63 0.17 0.02
C HIS A 401 16.13 0.48 0.04
N GLU A 402 15.37 -0.31 -0.74
CA GLU A 402 13.91 -0.15 -0.83
C GLU A 402 13.24 -0.45 0.50
N SER A 403 12.30 0.41 0.90
CA SER A 403 11.51 0.30 2.13
C SER A 403 12.32 0.30 3.43
N GLU A 404 13.58 0.75 3.42
CA GLU A 404 14.42 0.84 4.62
C GLU A 404 14.39 2.24 5.26
N TYR A 405 14.19 3.31 4.47
CA TYR A 405 14.09 4.69 4.95
C TYR A 405 12.64 5.16 5.08
N ILE A 406 11.77 4.62 4.26
CA ILE A 406 10.32 4.82 4.26
C ILE A 406 9.66 3.51 3.88
N SER A 407 8.56 3.14 4.53
CA SER A 407 7.87 1.87 4.26
C SER A 407 7.30 1.80 2.85
N ALA A 408 6.75 2.92 2.36
CA ALA A 408 6.22 3.02 1.02
C ALA A 408 7.34 2.76 -0.01
N PRO A 409 7.08 1.95 -1.04
CA PRO A 409 8.05 1.72 -2.11
C PRO A 409 8.47 3.03 -2.78
N SER A 410 9.78 3.21 -2.92
CA SER A 410 10.38 4.45 -3.42
C SER A 410 11.23 4.25 -4.69
N PHE A 411 11.53 2.99 -5.05
CA PHE A 411 12.26 2.69 -6.29
C PHE A 411 11.46 3.13 -7.51
N SER A 412 11.94 4.14 -8.19
CA SER A 412 11.27 4.77 -9.33
C SER A 412 12.12 4.81 -10.61
N LEU A 413 13.28 4.16 -10.59
CA LEU A 413 14.17 4.11 -11.76
C LEU A 413 13.52 3.32 -12.90
N ARG A 414 13.62 3.85 -14.13
CA ARG A 414 13.20 3.17 -15.36
C ARG A 414 14.40 2.42 -15.92
N ILE A 415 14.54 1.16 -15.53
CA ILE A 415 15.68 0.34 -15.93
C ILE A 415 15.57 -0.14 -17.37
N ASP A 416 16.73 -0.43 -17.98
CA ASP A 416 16.78 -0.93 -19.35
C ASP A 416 16.11 -2.32 -19.47
N GLY A 417 15.41 -2.52 -20.58
CA GLY A 417 14.65 -3.74 -20.87
C GLY A 417 13.17 -3.65 -20.51
N ILE A 418 12.73 -2.55 -19.86
CA ILE A 418 11.31 -2.27 -19.58
C ILE A 418 10.84 -1.09 -20.42
N THR A 419 9.66 -1.23 -21.02
CA THR A 419 9.00 -0.17 -21.79
C THR A 419 7.61 0.09 -21.24
N GLU A 420 7.36 1.30 -20.76
CA GLU A 420 6.02 1.76 -20.37
C GLU A 420 5.27 2.24 -21.63
N LEU A 421 4.12 1.63 -21.96
CA LEU A 421 3.42 1.86 -23.22
C LEU A 421 2.54 3.11 -23.24
N ASN A 422 2.04 3.51 -22.07
CA ASN A 422 1.07 4.61 -21.94
C ASN A 422 1.34 5.49 -20.73
N ASN A 423 2.62 5.64 -20.38
CA ASN A 423 3.07 6.60 -19.38
C ASN A 423 3.47 7.89 -20.12
N GLY A 424 2.53 8.83 -20.26
CA GLY A 424 2.76 10.09 -20.96
C GLY A 424 1.49 10.90 -21.09
#